data_cd50f4f766d8bc3cd6f937095b50914e
#
_entry.id   cd50f4f766d8bc3cd6f937095b50914e
#
_cell.length_a   1.000
_cell.length_b   1.000
_cell.length_c   1.000
_cell.angle_alpha   90.00
_cell.angle_beta   90.00
_cell.angle_gamma   90.00
#
_symmetry.space_group_name_H-M   'P 1'
#
loop_
_entity.id
_entity.type
_entity.pdbx_description
1 polymer ?
#
loop_
_entity_poly.entity_id
_entity_poly.type
_entity_poly.pdbx_seq_one_letter_code
_entity_poly.pdbx_strand_id
1 'polypeptide(L)'
;MIKKLLIANRGEIAVRIIRTAKELGIKTVAIYSEADKDCLHTMLADEKICIGPGPATESYLSIPNIISACEATGADAIHPGYGFLAENSHFADVCEACGITFVGPSKESIEKMGDKIEAKIIAKKAGVPVVPGIEESISNPDDPALIKEIKKIGFPVIIKAAHGGGGKGMRIVNSEESLKIALLTAMEESKKAFGSDKIYIEKYIEEPKHVEIQVLADQKGNAVYFPERDCSVQRRHQKLIEESPCAIVDEKLRKRLGRAALKLVEEISYYSAGTIEFIMDKKGNFYFMEMNTRIQVEHPVTESISLIKGTKRMDLIKEQILIASGEKLKFNSDDITISGHAIECRINAEDPDKDFLPSPGKIENVIFPGGNGVRVDTHIYAGYTIPSFYDSLIAKLIVVGSDRQEAIKRMLRALDEFRISGIKTTIPFHKRVLQTQAFVEGDVSTNFLQKYIYQQI
;
A
#
# COMPACT_ATOMS: atom_id res chain seq x y z
N MET A 1 -1.03 -25.80 -11.60
CA MET A 1 -1.98 -24.66 -11.68
C MET A 1 -2.93 -24.77 -10.50
N ILE A 2 -3.15 -23.69 -9.77
CA ILE A 2 -4.07 -23.60 -8.63
C ILE A 2 -5.49 -23.95 -9.09
N LYS A 3 -6.19 -24.80 -8.33
CA LYS A 3 -7.56 -25.25 -8.64
C LYS A 3 -8.61 -24.61 -7.74
N LYS A 4 -8.27 -24.42 -6.47
CA LYS A 4 -9.15 -23.81 -5.48
C LYS A 4 -8.36 -22.85 -4.60
N LEU A 5 -8.75 -21.59 -4.60
CA LEU A 5 -8.08 -20.48 -3.91
C LEU A 5 -8.89 -20.04 -2.70
N LEU A 6 -8.30 -20.11 -1.51
CA LEU A 6 -8.83 -19.46 -0.32
C LEU A 6 -8.34 -18.01 -0.27
N ILE A 7 -9.26 -17.07 -0.07
CA ILE A 7 -8.97 -15.65 0.04
C ILE A 7 -8.86 -15.28 1.53
N ALA A 8 -7.62 -15.16 2.04
CA ALA A 8 -7.34 -14.85 3.44
C ALA A 8 -7.43 -13.34 3.72
N ASN A 9 -8.54 -12.74 3.30
CA ASN A 9 -8.80 -11.32 3.46
C ASN A 9 -10.31 -11.05 3.39
N ARG A 10 -10.69 -9.77 3.52
CA ARG A 10 -12.08 -9.28 3.51
C ARG A 10 -12.23 -8.05 2.62
N GLY A 11 -13.46 -7.55 2.54
CA GLY A 11 -13.72 -6.25 1.93
C GLY A 11 -13.47 -6.22 0.43
N GLU A 12 -13.08 -5.07 -0.10
CA GLU A 12 -12.94 -4.85 -1.54
C GLU A 12 -11.84 -5.70 -2.17
N ILE A 13 -10.73 -5.94 -1.45
CA ILE A 13 -9.64 -6.75 -1.98
C ILE A 13 -10.03 -8.23 -2.11
N ALA A 14 -10.83 -8.75 -1.17
CA ALA A 14 -11.36 -10.10 -1.30
C ALA A 14 -12.29 -10.22 -2.52
N VAL A 15 -13.17 -9.23 -2.74
CA VAL A 15 -14.00 -9.14 -3.95
C VAL A 15 -13.16 -9.09 -5.22
N ARG A 16 -12.08 -8.28 -5.20
CA ARG A 16 -11.15 -8.13 -6.34
C ARG A 16 -10.48 -9.45 -6.70
N ILE A 17 -9.97 -10.18 -5.70
CA ILE A 17 -9.31 -11.46 -5.89
C ILE A 17 -10.30 -12.52 -6.40
N ILE A 18 -11.50 -12.61 -5.79
CA ILE A 18 -12.56 -13.55 -6.20
C ILE A 18 -12.91 -13.37 -7.67
N ARG A 19 -13.08 -12.14 -8.13
CA ARG A 19 -13.40 -11.85 -9.54
C ARG A 19 -12.33 -12.38 -10.48
N THR A 20 -11.07 -12.08 -10.22
CA THR A 20 -9.95 -12.56 -11.05
C THR A 20 -9.80 -14.09 -10.99
N ALA A 21 -9.93 -14.71 -9.82
CA ALA A 21 -9.86 -16.16 -9.69
C ALA A 21 -10.95 -16.86 -10.52
N LYS A 22 -12.18 -16.34 -10.48
CA LYS A 22 -13.30 -16.85 -11.30
C LYS A 22 -13.06 -16.69 -12.80
N GLU A 23 -12.50 -15.57 -13.24
CA GLU A 23 -12.12 -15.35 -14.65
C GLU A 23 -11.01 -16.33 -15.11
N LEU A 24 -10.18 -16.80 -14.18
CA LEU A 24 -9.17 -17.85 -14.41
C LEU A 24 -9.75 -19.28 -14.34
N GLY A 25 -11.03 -19.44 -14.01
CA GLY A 25 -11.68 -20.74 -13.81
C GLY A 25 -11.30 -21.43 -12.50
N ILE A 26 -10.77 -20.68 -11.53
CA ILE A 26 -10.35 -21.17 -10.21
C ILE A 26 -11.52 -21.09 -9.24
N LYS A 27 -11.80 -22.16 -8.53
CA LYS A 27 -12.80 -22.18 -7.44
C LYS A 27 -12.36 -21.28 -6.30
N THR A 28 -13.29 -20.59 -5.67
CA THR A 28 -13.01 -19.59 -4.64
C THR A 28 -13.63 -19.93 -3.30
N VAL A 29 -12.84 -19.75 -2.22
CA VAL A 29 -13.31 -19.88 -0.84
C VAL A 29 -13.11 -18.54 -0.15
N ALA A 30 -14.20 -17.91 0.30
CA ALA A 30 -14.14 -16.72 1.14
C ALA A 30 -14.11 -17.11 2.62
N ILE A 31 -13.11 -16.62 3.36
CA ILE A 31 -13.19 -16.64 4.82
C ILE A 31 -13.94 -15.39 5.31
N TYR A 32 -14.59 -15.50 6.45
CA TYR A 32 -15.26 -14.36 7.08
C TYR A 32 -15.33 -14.51 8.61
N SER A 33 -15.27 -13.38 9.32
CA SER A 33 -15.66 -13.33 10.73
C SER A 33 -17.18 -13.21 10.85
N GLU A 34 -17.73 -13.46 12.02
CA GLU A 34 -19.18 -13.28 12.27
C GLU A 34 -19.66 -11.87 11.88
N ALA A 35 -18.82 -10.85 12.06
CA ALA A 35 -19.14 -9.46 11.70
C ALA A 35 -19.22 -9.22 10.19
N ASP A 36 -18.60 -10.06 9.37
CA ASP A 36 -18.57 -9.96 7.91
C ASP A 36 -19.48 -10.97 7.21
N LYS A 37 -20.36 -11.65 7.93
CA LYS A 37 -21.25 -12.67 7.40
C LYS A 37 -21.98 -12.24 6.13
N ASP A 38 -22.39 -10.99 6.07
CA ASP A 38 -23.17 -10.39 4.98
C ASP A 38 -22.30 -9.50 4.07
N CYS A 39 -20.98 -9.55 4.17
CA CYS A 39 -20.08 -8.79 3.29
C CYS A 39 -20.11 -9.37 1.87
N LEU A 40 -20.01 -8.52 0.85
CA LEU A 40 -20.17 -8.90 -0.56
C LEU A 40 -19.23 -10.04 -0.99
N HIS A 41 -18.01 -10.11 -0.46
CA HIS A 41 -17.07 -11.18 -0.81
C HIS A 41 -17.59 -12.58 -0.44
N THR A 42 -18.38 -12.69 0.66
CA THR A 42 -19.00 -13.98 1.08
C THR A 42 -20.14 -14.42 0.16
N MET A 43 -20.75 -13.47 -0.55
CA MET A 43 -21.84 -13.74 -1.51
C MET A 43 -21.30 -14.12 -2.88
N LEU A 44 -20.09 -13.64 -3.23
CA LEU A 44 -19.50 -13.82 -4.55
C LEU A 44 -18.64 -15.07 -4.67
N ALA A 45 -18.10 -15.58 -3.57
CA ALA A 45 -17.26 -16.78 -3.58
C ALA A 45 -18.13 -18.04 -3.85
N ASP A 46 -17.49 -19.11 -4.34
CA ASP A 46 -18.17 -20.39 -4.57
C ASP A 46 -18.45 -21.10 -3.24
N GLU A 47 -17.55 -20.99 -2.27
CA GLU A 47 -17.67 -21.50 -0.93
C GLU A 47 -17.33 -20.41 0.09
N LYS A 48 -17.85 -20.52 1.30
CA LYS A 48 -17.51 -19.61 2.40
C LYS A 48 -17.45 -20.34 3.73
N ILE A 49 -16.55 -19.89 4.62
CA ILE A 49 -16.35 -20.48 5.93
C ILE A 49 -16.11 -19.40 6.98
N CYS A 50 -16.82 -19.51 8.12
CA CYS A 50 -16.61 -18.62 9.26
C CYS A 50 -15.33 -19.04 10.00
N ILE A 51 -14.47 -18.06 10.30
CA ILE A 51 -13.18 -18.28 10.95
C ILE A 51 -13.10 -17.72 12.38
N GLY A 52 -14.21 -17.24 12.94
CA GLY A 52 -14.28 -16.74 14.31
C GLY A 52 -15.11 -15.48 14.47
N PRO A 53 -15.08 -14.87 15.67
CA PRO A 53 -15.83 -13.67 16.01
C PRO A 53 -15.31 -12.42 15.29
N GLY A 54 -15.94 -11.26 15.57
CA GLY A 54 -15.62 -9.97 14.91
C GLY A 54 -14.17 -9.48 15.06
N PRO A 55 -13.53 -9.54 16.24
CA PRO A 55 -12.16 -9.06 16.41
C PRO A 55 -11.17 -9.76 15.47
N ALA A 56 -10.30 -8.98 14.79
CA ALA A 56 -9.36 -9.52 13.82
C ALA A 56 -8.36 -10.51 14.44
N THR A 57 -7.95 -10.29 15.70
CA THR A 57 -7.04 -11.19 16.44
C THR A 57 -7.61 -12.58 16.66
N GLU A 58 -8.93 -12.73 16.65
CA GLU A 58 -9.64 -13.98 16.86
C GLU A 58 -10.16 -14.60 15.54
N SER A 59 -9.92 -13.93 14.41
CA SER A 59 -10.39 -14.32 13.07
C SER A 59 -9.30 -14.14 12.01
N TYR A 60 -9.23 -13.01 11.31
CA TYR A 60 -8.33 -12.77 10.16
C TYR A 60 -6.83 -12.77 10.51
N LEU A 61 -6.45 -12.65 11.77
CA LEU A 61 -5.07 -12.76 12.26
C LEU A 61 -4.78 -14.11 12.91
N SER A 62 -5.75 -15.02 12.95
CA SER A 62 -5.58 -16.37 13.50
C SER A 62 -5.09 -17.34 12.41
N ILE A 63 -3.77 -17.57 12.37
CA ILE A 63 -3.17 -18.53 11.43
C ILE A 63 -3.83 -19.91 11.55
N PRO A 64 -4.04 -20.49 12.76
CA PRO A 64 -4.66 -21.80 12.88
C PRO A 64 -6.07 -21.87 12.26
N ASN A 65 -6.89 -20.82 12.47
CA ASN A 65 -8.25 -20.80 11.92
C ASN A 65 -8.26 -20.74 10.39
N ILE A 66 -7.32 -19.98 9.79
CA ILE A 66 -7.21 -19.84 8.33
C ILE A 66 -6.71 -21.15 7.71
N ILE A 67 -5.69 -21.80 8.31
CA ILE A 67 -5.16 -23.06 7.81
C ILE A 67 -6.24 -24.16 7.93
N SER A 68 -6.92 -24.25 9.08
CA SER A 68 -8.03 -25.22 9.25
C SER A 68 -9.16 -24.99 8.23
N ALA A 69 -9.46 -23.72 7.90
CA ALA A 69 -10.44 -23.38 6.86
C ALA A 69 -9.96 -23.83 5.46
N CYS A 70 -8.66 -23.70 5.17
CA CYS A 70 -8.06 -24.17 3.93
C CYS A 70 -8.17 -25.70 3.80
N GLU A 71 -7.79 -26.44 4.84
CA GLU A 71 -7.87 -27.90 4.90
C GLU A 71 -9.32 -28.40 4.77
N ALA A 72 -10.24 -27.81 5.56
CA ALA A 72 -11.66 -28.20 5.57
C ALA A 72 -12.35 -28.00 4.21
N THR A 73 -11.93 -27.00 3.45
CA THR A 73 -12.49 -26.71 2.12
C THR A 73 -11.71 -27.37 0.98
N GLY A 74 -10.54 -27.96 1.26
CA GLY A 74 -9.66 -28.55 0.26
C GLY A 74 -9.11 -27.51 -0.73
N ALA A 75 -8.89 -26.26 -0.29
CA ALA A 75 -8.20 -25.26 -1.08
C ALA A 75 -6.71 -25.61 -1.18
N ASP A 76 -6.12 -25.43 -2.36
CA ASP A 76 -4.72 -25.77 -2.63
C ASP A 76 -3.80 -24.55 -2.60
N ALA A 77 -4.40 -23.35 -2.46
CA ALA A 77 -3.67 -22.08 -2.37
C ALA A 77 -4.40 -21.07 -1.48
N ILE A 78 -3.61 -20.13 -0.95
CA ILE A 78 -4.10 -18.99 -0.15
C ILE A 78 -3.60 -17.68 -0.75
N HIS A 79 -4.52 -16.73 -0.99
CA HIS A 79 -4.18 -15.35 -1.36
C HIS A 79 -4.41 -14.42 -0.17
N PRO A 80 -3.37 -13.80 0.41
CA PRO A 80 -3.51 -12.96 1.61
C PRO A 80 -4.03 -11.55 1.31
N GLY A 81 -4.06 -11.10 0.06
CA GLY A 81 -4.37 -9.73 -0.33
C GLY A 81 -3.35 -8.73 0.20
N TYR A 82 -3.80 -7.72 0.94
CA TYR A 82 -2.97 -6.76 1.67
C TYR A 82 -3.48 -6.57 3.12
N GLY A 83 -2.64 -6.07 4.01
CA GLY A 83 -2.94 -6.00 5.45
C GLY A 83 -2.98 -7.38 6.11
N PHE A 84 -3.56 -7.49 7.28
CA PHE A 84 -3.63 -8.72 8.08
C PHE A 84 -2.33 -9.54 8.06
N LEU A 85 -2.35 -10.73 7.46
CA LEU A 85 -1.22 -11.66 7.39
C LEU A 85 -0.42 -11.59 6.09
N ALA A 86 -0.68 -10.62 5.21
CA ALA A 86 -0.05 -10.55 3.90
C ALA A 86 1.48 -10.36 3.95
N GLU A 87 2.02 -9.74 5.02
CA GLU A 87 3.45 -9.54 5.26
C GLU A 87 3.92 -10.29 6.52
N ASN A 88 3.23 -11.39 6.87
CA ASN A 88 3.62 -12.25 7.97
C ASN A 88 4.43 -13.45 7.46
N SER A 89 5.74 -13.46 7.73
CA SER A 89 6.65 -14.51 7.30
C SER A 89 6.32 -15.88 7.89
N HIS A 90 5.85 -15.91 9.16
CA HIS A 90 5.43 -17.15 9.79
C HIS A 90 4.19 -17.75 9.12
N PHE A 91 3.25 -16.92 8.66
CA PHE A 91 2.10 -17.42 7.91
C PHE A 91 2.50 -18.04 6.57
N ALA A 92 3.43 -17.42 5.84
CA ALA A 92 3.97 -17.97 4.61
C ALA A 92 4.68 -19.32 4.86
N ASP A 93 5.48 -19.43 5.93
CA ASP A 93 6.17 -20.64 6.37
C ASP A 93 5.18 -21.77 6.71
N VAL A 94 4.12 -21.47 7.45
CA VAL A 94 3.08 -22.45 7.81
C VAL A 94 2.33 -22.93 6.57
N CYS A 95 2.01 -22.05 5.62
CA CYS A 95 1.41 -22.44 4.35
C CYS A 95 2.29 -23.45 3.60
N GLU A 96 3.60 -23.16 3.47
CA GLU A 96 4.55 -24.03 2.81
C GLU A 96 4.66 -25.39 3.52
N ALA A 97 4.78 -25.39 4.85
CA ALA A 97 4.85 -26.59 5.67
C ALA A 97 3.60 -27.48 5.56
N CYS A 98 2.43 -26.88 5.32
CA CYS A 98 1.17 -27.59 5.08
C CYS A 98 0.94 -27.98 3.61
N GLY A 99 1.90 -27.70 2.71
CA GLY A 99 1.76 -27.96 1.27
C GLY A 99 0.73 -27.07 0.57
N ILE A 100 0.43 -25.91 1.14
CA ILE A 100 -0.51 -24.91 0.61
C ILE A 100 0.29 -23.83 -0.14
N THR A 101 -0.07 -23.56 -1.40
CA THR A 101 0.59 -22.50 -2.17
C THR A 101 0.24 -21.11 -1.61
N PHE A 102 1.23 -20.38 -1.09
CA PHE A 102 1.06 -19.00 -0.69
C PHE A 102 1.16 -18.08 -1.92
N VAL A 103 0.11 -17.32 -2.23
CA VAL A 103 0.12 -16.35 -3.34
C VAL A 103 0.76 -15.05 -2.86
N GLY A 104 2.07 -15.06 -2.84
CA GLY A 104 2.92 -14.01 -2.31
C GLY A 104 4.40 -14.35 -2.52
N PRO A 105 5.33 -13.57 -1.96
CA PRO A 105 6.76 -13.85 -2.00
C PRO A 105 7.17 -14.92 -0.98
N SER A 106 8.47 -15.26 -0.98
CA SER A 106 9.02 -16.19 0.00
C SER A 106 9.05 -15.59 1.41
N LYS A 107 9.06 -16.47 2.41
CA LYS A 107 9.26 -16.12 3.82
C LYS A 107 10.48 -15.23 4.02
N GLU A 108 11.61 -15.59 3.40
CA GLU A 108 12.88 -14.88 3.53
C GLU A 108 12.78 -13.44 2.98
N SER A 109 12.06 -13.25 1.87
CA SER A 109 11.84 -11.92 1.31
C SER A 109 10.97 -11.05 2.22
N ILE A 110 9.95 -11.65 2.85
CA ILE A 110 9.09 -10.95 3.81
C ILE A 110 9.92 -10.54 5.04
N GLU A 111 10.72 -11.43 5.59
CA GLU A 111 11.56 -11.17 6.76
C GLU A 111 12.57 -10.06 6.50
N LYS A 112 13.35 -10.16 5.43
CA LYS A 112 14.38 -9.19 5.05
C LYS A 112 13.84 -7.79 4.82
N MET A 113 12.66 -7.69 4.19
CA MET A 113 12.06 -6.39 3.87
C MET A 113 11.17 -5.85 5.00
N GLY A 114 10.76 -6.69 5.94
CA GLY A 114 9.98 -6.31 7.12
C GLY A 114 10.79 -5.54 8.17
N ASP A 115 12.10 -5.76 8.26
CA ASP A 115 13.00 -4.98 9.12
C ASP A 115 13.52 -3.76 8.34
N LYS A 116 13.18 -2.56 8.81
CA LYS A 116 13.52 -1.31 8.10
C LYS A 116 15.02 -1.03 8.03
N ILE A 117 15.79 -1.48 9.02
CA ILE A 117 17.24 -1.30 9.04
C ILE A 117 17.88 -2.28 8.07
N GLU A 118 17.48 -3.56 8.15
CA GLU A 118 17.97 -4.59 7.24
C GLU A 118 17.63 -4.27 5.78
N ALA A 119 16.41 -3.86 5.51
CA ALA A 119 15.96 -3.46 4.18
C ALA A 119 16.81 -2.31 3.59
N LYS A 120 17.21 -1.32 4.41
CA LYS A 120 18.11 -0.24 3.98
C LYS A 120 19.53 -0.72 3.69
N ILE A 121 20.07 -1.60 4.54
CA ILE A 121 21.40 -2.19 4.32
C ILE A 121 21.40 -2.95 3.00
N ILE A 122 20.37 -3.74 2.74
CA ILE A 122 20.20 -4.49 1.48
C ILE A 122 20.06 -3.53 0.30
N ALA A 123 19.22 -2.49 0.41
CA ALA A 123 19.05 -1.49 -0.63
C ALA A 123 20.37 -0.79 -0.99
N LYS A 124 21.16 -0.40 0.02
CA LYS A 124 22.47 0.21 -0.17
C LYS A 124 23.44 -0.75 -0.84
N LYS A 125 23.46 -2.03 -0.45
CA LYS A 125 24.27 -3.09 -1.07
C LYS A 125 23.90 -3.29 -2.54
N ALA A 126 22.61 -3.24 -2.88
CA ALA A 126 22.10 -3.29 -4.25
C ALA A 126 22.41 -2.01 -5.05
N GLY A 127 23.03 -0.98 -4.43
CA GLY A 127 23.30 0.31 -5.07
C GLY A 127 22.05 1.16 -5.29
N VAL A 128 21.03 0.97 -4.47
CA VAL A 128 19.82 1.81 -4.43
C VAL A 128 20.06 2.96 -3.46
N PRO A 129 19.82 4.23 -3.85
CA PRO A 129 20.02 5.36 -2.97
C PRO A 129 19.15 5.24 -1.70
N VAL A 130 19.76 5.46 -0.53
CA VAL A 130 19.06 5.53 0.77
C VAL A 130 19.20 6.94 1.35
N VAL A 131 18.24 7.35 2.18
CA VAL A 131 18.34 8.65 2.87
C VAL A 131 19.60 8.64 3.73
N PRO A 132 20.47 9.66 3.61
CA PRO A 132 21.64 9.75 4.46
C PRO A 132 21.25 9.70 5.94
N GLY A 133 21.88 8.83 6.71
CA GLY A 133 21.49 8.61 8.09
C GLY A 133 22.49 7.74 8.83
N ILE A 134 22.16 7.42 10.09
CA ILE A 134 22.90 6.51 10.94
C ILE A 134 22.09 5.20 10.95
N GLU A 135 22.66 4.18 10.35
CA GLU A 135 22.01 2.87 10.12
C GLU A 135 22.02 1.99 11.39
N GLU A 136 22.89 2.34 12.36
CA GLU A 136 22.96 1.63 13.63
C GLU A 136 21.87 2.09 14.59
N SER A 137 21.36 1.16 15.37
CA SER A 137 20.40 1.46 16.43
C SER A 137 21.07 2.30 17.53
N ILE A 138 20.51 3.46 17.82
CA ILE A 138 21.02 4.36 18.84
C ILE A 138 20.56 3.87 20.20
N SER A 139 21.51 3.56 21.09
CA SER A 139 21.29 3.17 22.47
C SER A 139 21.80 4.19 23.48
N ASN A 140 22.78 5.03 23.07
CA ASN A 140 23.36 6.06 23.94
C ASN A 140 23.21 7.44 23.27
N PRO A 141 22.27 8.28 23.73
CA PRO A 141 22.05 9.64 23.15
C PRO A 141 23.16 10.64 23.50
N ASP A 142 24.06 10.32 24.42
CA ASP A 142 25.18 11.18 24.84
C ASP A 142 26.52 10.83 24.16
N ASP A 143 26.54 9.90 23.21
CA ASP A 143 27.76 9.50 22.53
C ASP A 143 28.29 10.66 21.64
N PRO A 144 29.51 11.19 21.94
CA PRO A 144 30.11 12.26 21.14
C PRO A 144 30.34 11.86 19.66
N ALA A 145 30.57 10.59 19.37
CA ALA A 145 30.74 10.09 18.01
C ALA A 145 29.42 10.18 17.23
N LEU A 146 28.32 9.81 17.86
CA LEU A 146 26.97 9.96 17.31
C LEU A 146 26.64 11.42 16.96
N ILE A 147 26.90 12.35 17.89
CA ILE A 147 26.65 13.78 17.67
C ILE A 147 27.48 14.31 16.50
N LYS A 148 28.74 13.89 16.39
CA LYS A 148 29.63 14.27 15.27
C LYS A 148 29.11 13.73 13.92
N GLU A 149 28.57 12.53 13.87
CA GLU A 149 27.94 11.95 12.67
C GLU A 149 26.67 12.69 12.26
N ILE A 150 25.80 12.99 13.22
CA ILE A 150 24.58 13.77 12.95
C ILE A 150 24.93 15.16 12.38
N LYS A 151 25.96 15.80 12.90
CA LYS A 151 26.47 17.07 12.34
C LYS A 151 26.94 16.96 10.89
N LYS A 152 27.52 15.82 10.49
CA LYS A 152 27.93 15.58 9.08
C LYS A 152 26.72 15.40 8.17
N ILE A 153 25.64 14.72 8.65
CA ILE A 153 24.36 14.59 7.93
C ILE A 153 23.75 15.98 7.75
N GLY A 154 23.90 16.87 8.73
CA GLY A 154 23.37 18.24 8.76
C GLY A 154 21.87 18.28 9.12
N PHE A 155 21.49 19.32 9.89
CA PHE A 155 20.10 19.56 10.26
C PHE A 155 19.28 20.13 9.07
N PRO A 156 17.94 19.96 9.06
CA PRO A 156 17.16 19.16 9.99
C PRO A 156 17.37 17.64 9.79
N VAL A 157 17.22 16.87 10.88
CA VAL A 157 17.21 15.41 10.88
C VAL A 157 15.89 14.89 11.43
N ILE A 158 15.55 13.65 11.11
CA ILE A 158 14.37 12.96 11.65
C ILE A 158 14.81 11.72 12.43
N ILE A 159 14.31 11.59 13.66
CA ILE A 159 14.44 10.40 14.50
C ILE A 159 13.27 9.50 14.21
N LYS A 160 13.52 8.19 14.07
CA LYS A 160 12.48 7.17 13.79
C LYS A 160 12.67 5.95 14.68
N ALA A 161 11.56 5.32 15.11
CA ALA A 161 11.61 4.02 15.77
C ALA A 161 12.08 2.94 14.77
N ALA A 162 12.98 2.06 15.20
CA ALA A 162 13.49 0.96 14.37
C ALA A 162 12.39 -0.07 14.08
N HIS A 163 11.52 -0.34 15.07
CA HIS A 163 10.37 -1.21 14.97
C HIS A 163 9.10 -0.35 15.04
N GLY A 164 8.27 -0.37 14.00
CA GLY A 164 7.03 0.38 13.97
C GLY A 164 6.67 0.95 12.61
N GLY A 165 5.42 1.38 12.44
CA GLY A 165 4.88 1.92 11.20
C GLY A 165 3.88 3.06 11.45
N GLY A 166 3.35 3.64 10.35
CA GLY A 166 2.28 4.64 10.43
C GLY A 166 2.68 5.98 11.07
N GLY A 167 3.99 6.31 11.07
CA GLY A 167 4.48 7.61 11.55
C GLY A 167 4.55 7.79 13.07
N LYS A 168 4.25 6.76 13.85
CA LYS A 168 4.43 6.80 15.32
C LYS A 168 5.92 6.73 15.68
N GLY A 169 6.34 7.53 16.67
CA GLY A 169 7.74 7.59 17.11
C GLY A 169 8.66 8.33 16.14
N MET A 170 8.14 9.20 15.26
CA MET A 170 8.93 10.07 14.40
C MET A 170 9.01 11.49 14.98
N ARG A 171 10.23 12.07 14.99
CA ARG A 171 10.47 13.41 15.51
C ARG A 171 11.49 14.17 14.69
N ILE A 172 11.12 15.34 14.20
CA ILE A 172 12.02 16.24 13.46
C ILE A 172 12.82 17.05 14.45
N VAL A 173 14.13 17.16 14.18
CA VAL A 173 15.09 17.90 14.99
C VAL A 173 15.78 18.93 14.11
N ASN A 174 15.58 20.20 14.41
CA ASN A 174 16.06 21.31 13.58
C ASN A 174 17.45 21.80 13.98
N SER A 175 17.89 21.52 15.21
CA SER A 175 19.18 21.99 15.72
C SER A 175 19.78 21.04 16.74
N GLU A 176 21.08 21.23 17.03
CA GLU A 176 21.83 20.43 17.99
C GLU A 176 21.30 20.56 19.43
N GLU A 177 20.87 21.78 19.81
CA GLU A 177 20.38 22.08 21.17
C GLU A 177 19.16 21.23 21.53
N SER A 178 18.31 20.93 20.55
CA SER A 178 17.11 20.13 20.75
C SER A 178 17.33 18.61 20.61
N LEU A 179 18.49 18.19 20.12
CA LEU A 179 18.78 16.80 19.74
C LEU A 179 18.67 15.82 20.90
N LYS A 180 19.34 16.11 22.02
CA LYS A 180 19.40 15.19 23.18
C LYS A 180 18.01 14.91 23.74
N ILE A 181 17.22 15.97 23.95
CA ILE A 181 15.84 15.84 24.48
C ILE A 181 14.99 15.04 23.49
N ALA A 182 15.12 15.31 22.20
CA ALA A 182 14.38 14.63 21.16
C ALA A 182 14.72 13.12 21.10
N LEU A 183 15.98 12.74 21.25
CA LEU A 183 16.44 11.34 21.30
C LEU A 183 15.83 10.59 22.49
N LEU A 184 15.96 11.14 23.70
CA LEU A 184 15.43 10.53 24.91
C LEU A 184 13.91 10.34 24.82
N THR A 185 13.20 11.36 24.35
CA THR A 185 11.75 11.29 24.19
C THR A 185 11.34 10.24 23.14
N ALA A 186 12.05 10.18 22.02
CA ALA A 186 11.77 9.20 20.96
C ALA A 186 12.03 7.76 21.43
N MET A 187 13.07 7.51 22.23
CA MET A 187 13.35 6.21 22.83
C MET A 187 12.23 5.77 23.78
N GLU A 188 11.75 6.67 24.65
CA GLU A 188 10.65 6.38 25.57
C GLU A 188 9.34 6.10 24.83
N GLU A 189 9.00 6.91 23.84
CA GLU A 189 7.81 6.73 22.99
C GLU A 189 7.87 5.41 22.23
N SER A 190 9.04 5.07 21.65
CA SER A 190 9.25 3.81 20.95
C SER A 190 9.08 2.61 21.87
N LYS A 191 9.64 2.68 23.09
CA LYS A 191 9.51 1.63 24.09
C LYS A 191 8.06 1.41 24.53
N LYS A 192 7.31 2.49 24.75
CA LYS A 192 5.88 2.43 25.12
C LYS A 192 5.01 1.89 23.99
N ALA A 193 5.28 2.30 22.74
CA ALA A 193 4.43 1.96 21.60
C ALA A 193 4.74 0.58 20.99
N PHE A 194 6.02 0.18 21.00
CA PHE A 194 6.50 -0.99 20.24
C PHE A 194 7.29 -1.99 21.08
N GLY A 195 7.45 -1.74 22.40
CA GLY A 195 8.21 -2.60 23.30
C GLY A 195 9.75 -2.53 23.11
N SER A 196 10.24 -1.67 22.22
CA SER A 196 11.67 -1.49 21.90
C SER A 196 12.04 -0.01 21.91
N ASP A 197 13.16 0.33 22.56
CA ASP A 197 13.72 1.68 22.59
C ASP A 197 14.67 1.98 21.43
N LYS A 198 14.81 1.05 20.50
CA LYS A 198 15.68 1.20 19.33
C LYS A 198 15.16 2.28 18.39
N ILE A 199 15.99 3.29 18.15
CA ILE A 199 15.74 4.39 17.21
C ILE A 199 16.89 4.53 16.24
N TYR A 200 16.64 5.17 15.12
CA TYR A 200 17.66 5.57 14.13
C TYR A 200 17.41 6.99 13.64
N ILE A 201 18.41 7.61 12.99
CA ILE A 201 18.36 9.00 12.52
C ILE A 201 18.60 9.05 11.02
N GLU A 202 17.86 9.93 10.36
CA GLU A 202 18.02 10.24 8.94
C GLU A 202 17.99 11.74 8.69
N LYS A 203 18.56 12.16 7.54
CA LYS A 203 18.31 13.48 7.00
C LYS A 203 16.81 13.69 6.81
N TYR A 204 16.29 14.80 7.31
CA TYR A 204 14.91 15.17 6.99
C TYR A 204 14.86 15.78 5.58
N ILE A 205 14.02 15.21 4.73
CA ILE A 205 13.75 15.73 3.39
C ILE A 205 12.53 16.65 3.49
N GLU A 206 12.69 17.92 3.14
CA GLU A 206 11.62 18.90 3.24
C GLU A 206 10.64 18.78 2.07
N GLU A 207 9.34 18.84 2.35
CA GLU A 207 8.24 18.76 1.37
C GLU A 207 8.48 17.68 0.30
N PRO A 208 8.79 16.42 0.69
CA PRO A 208 9.10 15.40 -0.29
C PRO A 208 7.85 14.87 -0.99
N LYS A 209 8.03 14.29 -2.17
CA LYS A 209 7.04 13.40 -2.78
C LYS A 209 7.23 11.98 -2.29
N HIS A 210 6.12 11.28 -2.13
CA HIS A 210 6.09 9.85 -1.95
C HIS A 210 5.82 9.20 -3.32
N VAL A 211 6.85 8.66 -3.91
CA VAL A 211 6.79 8.00 -5.22
C VAL A 211 7.14 6.53 -5.06
N GLU A 212 6.42 5.65 -5.74
CA GLU A 212 6.62 4.23 -5.59
C GLU A 212 6.60 3.48 -6.92
N ILE A 213 7.32 2.37 -6.97
CA ILE A 213 7.46 1.52 -8.16
C ILE A 213 6.83 0.16 -7.88
N GLN A 214 5.77 -0.16 -8.62
CA GLN A 214 5.23 -1.51 -8.68
C GLN A 214 6.20 -2.41 -9.43
N VAL A 215 6.51 -3.59 -8.86
CA VAL A 215 7.25 -4.65 -9.53
C VAL A 215 6.43 -5.93 -9.59
N LEU A 216 6.74 -6.75 -10.59
CA LEU A 216 6.37 -8.16 -10.66
C LEU A 216 7.63 -8.97 -10.96
N ALA A 217 7.80 -10.08 -10.28
CA ALA A 217 8.87 -11.02 -10.57
C ALA A 217 8.36 -12.47 -10.48
N ASP A 218 8.87 -13.33 -11.35
CA ASP A 218 8.56 -14.75 -11.32
C ASP A 218 9.62 -15.57 -10.56
N GLN A 219 9.30 -16.82 -10.27
CA GLN A 219 10.20 -17.74 -9.55
C GLN A 219 11.42 -18.19 -10.38
N LYS A 220 11.61 -17.66 -11.60
CA LYS A 220 12.73 -17.95 -12.49
C LYS A 220 13.70 -16.79 -12.66
N GLY A 221 13.48 -15.71 -11.89
CA GLY A 221 14.32 -14.52 -11.90
C GLY A 221 13.97 -13.48 -12.97
N ASN A 222 12.87 -13.66 -13.72
CA ASN A 222 12.39 -12.58 -14.59
C ASN A 222 11.66 -11.55 -13.74
N ALA A 223 12.00 -10.29 -13.89
CA ALA A 223 11.40 -9.19 -13.16
C ALA A 223 11.08 -8.01 -14.07
N VAL A 224 9.99 -7.32 -13.77
CA VAL A 224 9.55 -6.11 -14.49
C VAL A 224 9.13 -5.03 -13.50
N TYR A 225 9.26 -3.78 -13.92
CA TYR A 225 8.73 -2.62 -13.19
C TYR A 225 7.66 -1.91 -14.04
N PHE A 226 6.74 -1.25 -13.36
CA PHE A 226 5.64 -0.48 -13.95
C PHE A 226 5.86 1.02 -13.76
N PRO A 227 5.07 1.86 -14.45
CA PRO A 227 5.05 3.30 -14.21
C PRO A 227 4.84 3.60 -12.73
N GLU A 228 5.54 4.62 -12.26
CA GLU A 228 5.48 5.07 -10.87
C GLU A 228 4.08 5.54 -10.48
N ARG A 229 3.79 5.41 -9.18
CA ARG A 229 2.63 6.06 -8.53
C ARG A 229 3.11 7.22 -7.67
N ASP A 230 2.36 8.31 -7.66
CA ASP A 230 2.49 9.41 -6.70
C ASP A 230 1.45 9.19 -5.58
N CYS A 231 1.93 8.96 -4.37
CA CYS A 231 1.12 8.73 -3.18
C CYS A 231 1.30 9.83 -2.14
N SER A 232 1.64 11.05 -2.58
CA SER A 232 1.99 12.17 -1.69
C SER A 232 0.79 12.75 -0.95
N VAL A 233 -0.45 12.64 -1.48
CA VAL A 233 -1.65 13.11 -0.77
C VAL A 233 -2.02 12.11 0.31
N GLN A 234 -1.59 12.42 1.54
CA GLN A 234 -1.76 11.53 2.67
C GLN A 234 -2.07 12.32 3.96
N ARG A 235 -2.76 11.68 4.90
CA ARG A 235 -3.04 12.19 6.23
C ARG A 235 -2.38 11.28 7.26
N ARG A 236 -1.51 11.86 8.12
CA ARG A 236 -0.80 11.05 9.15
C ARG A 236 -0.16 9.79 8.58
N HIS A 237 0.48 9.90 7.41
CA HIS A 237 1.09 8.80 6.64
C HIS A 237 0.12 7.75 6.08
N GLN A 238 -1.18 8.03 6.08
CA GLN A 238 -2.18 7.22 5.38
C GLN A 238 -2.50 7.86 4.03
N LYS A 239 -2.26 7.12 2.95
CA LYS A 239 -2.55 7.54 1.58
C LYS A 239 -4.05 7.77 1.41
N LEU A 240 -4.44 8.83 0.71
CA LEU A 240 -5.85 9.22 0.47
C LEU A 240 -6.18 9.35 -1.01
N ILE A 241 -5.24 9.90 -1.79
CA ILE A 241 -5.34 10.03 -3.25
C ILE A 241 -4.02 9.58 -3.83
N GLU A 242 -4.09 8.70 -4.80
CA GLU A 242 -2.96 8.18 -5.56
C GLU A 242 -3.16 8.43 -7.04
N GLU A 243 -2.08 8.74 -7.74
CA GLU A 243 -2.10 8.93 -9.20
C GLU A 243 -0.94 8.23 -9.90
N SER A 244 -1.15 7.86 -11.15
CA SER A 244 -0.11 7.31 -12.03
C SER A 244 -0.34 7.79 -13.46
N PRO A 245 0.74 8.23 -14.16
CA PRO A 245 2.09 8.43 -13.66
C PRO A 245 2.20 9.67 -12.76
N CYS A 246 3.32 9.85 -12.06
CA CYS A 246 3.60 11.05 -11.27
C CYS A 246 3.83 12.25 -12.19
N ALA A 247 3.16 13.39 -11.90
CA ALA A 247 3.13 14.58 -12.75
C ALA A 247 4.53 15.18 -13.05
N ILE A 248 5.51 15.00 -12.14
CA ILE A 248 6.85 15.60 -12.27
C ILE A 248 7.94 14.60 -12.68
N VAL A 249 7.58 13.32 -12.89
CA VAL A 249 8.55 12.29 -13.26
C VAL A 249 8.61 12.16 -14.79
N ASP A 250 9.74 12.55 -15.36
CA ASP A 250 10.03 12.34 -16.77
C ASP A 250 10.46 10.89 -17.06
N GLU A 251 10.58 10.55 -18.34
CA GLU A 251 10.96 9.19 -18.76
C GLU A 251 12.36 8.77 -18.25
N LYS A 252 13.30 9.70 -18.17
CA LYS A 252 14.67 9.43 -17.69
C LYS A 252 14.67 9.09 -16.20
N LEU A 253 13.90 9.84 -15.41
CA LEU A 253 13.77 9.60 -13.97
C LEU A 253 12.99 8.30 -13.71
N ARG A 254 11.91 8.04 -14.46
CA ARG A 254 11.15 6.79 -14.42
C ARG A 254 12.04 5.57 -14.65
N LYS A 255 12.89 5.61 -15.68
CA LYS A 255 13.86 4.54 -15.94
C LYS A 255 14.88 4.37 -14.81
N ARG A 256 15.31 5.46 -14.16
CA ARG A 256 16.20 5.39 -13.00
C ARG A 256 15.54 4.74 -11.80
N LEU A 257 14.30 5.15 -11.47
CA LEU A 257 13.49 4.57 -10.40
C LEU A 257 13.23 3.08 -10.64
N GLY A 258 12.79 2.72 -11.85
CA GLY A 258 12.52 1.33 -12.24
C GLY A 258 13.76 0.44 -12.14
N ARG A 259 14.92 0.91 -12.63
CA ARG A 259 16.19 0.17 -12.51
C ARG A 259 16.63 0.00 -11.05
N ALA A 260 16.42 1.01 -10.21
CA ALA A 260 16.72 0.91 -8.79
C ALA A 260 15.81 -0.14 -8.12
N ALA A 261 14.53 -0.17 -8.47
CA ALA A 261 13.60 -1.17 -7.98
C ALA A 261 14.00 -2.59 -8.42
N LEU A 262 14.37 -2.80 -9.68
CA LEU A 262 14.81 -4.13 -10.17
C LEU A 262 16.10 -4.62 -9.50
N LYS A 263 17.05 -3.75 -9.22
CA LYS A 263 18.27 -4.12 -8.47
C LYS A 263 17.94 -4.68 -7.08
N LEU A 264 16.96 -4.08 -6.40
CA LEU A 264 16.54 -4.57 -5.09
C LEU A 264 15.83 -5.93 -5.21
N VAL A 265 14.95 -6.08 -6.20
CA VAL A 265 14.27 -7.35 -6.51
C VAL A 265 15.28 -8.48 -6.77
N GLU A 266 16.33 -8.20 -7.56
CA GLU A 266 17.40 -9.15 -7.87
C GLU A 266 18.21 -9.52 -6.62
N GLU A 267 18.61 -8.51 -5.81
CA GLU A 267 19.44 -8.71 -4.60
C GLU A 267 18.78 -9.65 -3.58
N ILE A 268 17.43 -9.60 -3.46
CA ILE A 268 16.70 -10.44 -2.52
C ILE A 268 16.06 -11.67 -3.16
N SER A 269 16.29 -11.90 -4.46
CA SER A 269 15.66 -12.98 -5.23
C SER A 269 14.13 -12.96 -5.10
N TYR A 270 13.53 -11.77 -5.16
CA TYR A 270 12.10 -11.56 -4.97
C TYR A 270 11.27 -12.16 -6.09
N TYR A 271 10.12 -12.72 -5.76
CA TYR A 271 9.06 -13.07 -6.70
C TYR A 271 7.67 -12.66 -6.17
N SER A 272 6.66 -12.63 -7.02
CA SER A 272 5.31 -12.09 -6.80
C SER A 272 5.21 -10.59 -7.10
N ALA A 273 4.08 -9.97 -6.75
CA ALA A 273 3.91 -8.53 -6.80
C ALA A 273 4.51 -7.88 -5.55
N GLY A 274 5.25 -6.80 -5.74
CA GLY A 274 5.80 -5.99 -4.66
C GLY A 274 5.85 -4.53 -5.06
N THR A 275 6.04 -3.65 -4.09
CA THR A 275 6.18 -2.21 -4.33
C THR A 275 7.36 -1.66 -3.56
N ILE A 276 8.24 -0.96 -4.26
CA ILE A 276 9.36 -0.24 -3.67
C ILE A 276 8.97 1.23 -3.53
N GLU A 277 8.93 1.70 -2.31
CA GLU A 277 8.57 3.07 -1.96
C GLU A 277 9.83 3.95 -1.86
N PHE A 278 9.75 5.13 -2.46
CA PHE A 278 10.81 6.14 -2.46
C PHE A 278 10.27 7.46 -1.94
N ILE A 279 11.13 8.15 -1.18
CA ILE A 279 10.95 9.56 -0.90
C ILE A 279 11.78 10.36 -1.91
N MET A 280 11.18 11.37 -2.56
CA MET A 280 11.83 12.13 -3.62
C MET A 280 11.83 13.62 -3.25
N ASP A 281 13.00 14.26 -3.36
CA ASP A 281 13.14 15.69 -3.13
C ASP A 281 12.70 16.52 -4.37
N LYS A 282 12.64 17.85 -4.20
CA LYS A 282 12.27 18.80 -5.27
C LYS A 282 13.25 18.81 -6.46
N LYS A 283 14.44 18.25 -6.31
CA LYS A 283 15.47 18.17 -7.36
C LYS A 283 15.41 16.86 -8.14
N GLY A 284 14.50 15.96 -7.80
CA GLY A 284 14.36 14.63 -8.40
C GLY A 284 15.41 13.62 -7.90
N ASN A 285 16.07 13.89 -6.77
CA ASN A 285 16.79 12.85 -6.06
C ASN A 285 15.80 11.99 -5.31
N PHE A 286 15.92 10.67 -5.43
CA PHE A 286 15.03 9.73 -4.76
C PHE A 286 15.85 8.81 -3.85
N TYR A 287 15.21 8.37 -2.78
CA TYR A 287 15.82 7.55 -1.74
C TYR A 287 14.85 6.45 -1.33
N PHE A 288 15.35 5.23 -1.21
CA PHE A 288 14.58 4.09 -0.72
C PHE A 288 14.00 4.37 0.67
N MET A 289 12.73 4.05 0.82
CA MET A 289 12.03 4.18 2.09
C MET A 289 11.71 2.81 2.68
N GLU A 290 10.98 1.99 1.92
CA GLU A 290 10.63 0.63 2.30
C GLU A 290 10.20 -0.19 1.07
N MET A 291 10.06 -1.51 1.23
CA MET A 291 9.43 -2.37 0.25
C MET A 291 8.23 -3.07 0.88
N ASN A 292 7.08 -2.95 0.24
CA ASN A 292 5.91 -3.73 0.58
C ASN A 292 5.92 -5.03 -0.22
N THR A 293 6.01 -6.15 0.50
CA THR A 293 6.15 -7.50 -0.08
C THR A 293 4.79 -8.14 -0.42
N ARG A 294 3.88 -7.36 -0.95
CA ARG A 294 2.49 -7.70 -1.28
C ARG A 294 1.93 -6.78 -2.35
N ILE A 295 0.72 -7.08 -2.80
CA ILE A 295 -0.08 -6.10 -3.56
C ILE A 295 -0.47 -4.93 -2.65
N GLN A 296 -0.60 -3.74 -3.20
CA GLN A 296 -1.04 -2.54 -2.46
C GLN A 296 -2.48 -2.13 -2.82
N VAL A 297 -3.09 -1.28 -1.96
CA VAL A 297 -4.45 -0.76 -2.16
C VAL A 297 -4.56 -0.10 -3.53
N GLU A 298 -3.59 0.73 -3.89
CA GLU A 298 -3.51 1.58 -5.07
C GLU A 298 -3.02 0.88 -6.36
N HIS A 299 -2.92 -0.46 -6.36
CA HIS A 299 -2.57 -1.19 -7.59
C HIS A 299 -3.47 -0.87 -8.80
N PRO A 300 -4.75 -0.50 -8.62
CA PRO A 300 -5.63 -0.21 -9.75
C PRO A 300 -5.18 0.95 -10.62
N VAL A 301 -4.49 1.98 -10.09
CA VAL A 301 -3.99 3.08 -10.95
C VAL A 301 -2.91 2.59 -11.92
N THR A 302 -2.04 1.68 -11.46
CA THR A 302 -1.04 1.02 -12.32
C THR A 302 -1.71 0.16 -13.40
N GLU A 303 -2.68 -0.69 -13.02
CA GLU A 303 -3.44 -1.53 -13.96
C GLU A 303 -4.13 -0.69 -15.04
N SER A 304 -4.68 0.45 -14.62
CA SER A 304 -5.52 1.29 -15.47
C SER A 304 -4.76 1.96 -16.62
N ILE A 305 -3.47 2.25 -16.43
CA ILE A 305 -2.64 2.93 -17.44
C ILE A 305 -1.61 2.04 -18.11
N SER A 306 -1.35 0.84 -17.59
CA SER A 306 -0.31 -0.05 -18.12
C SER A 306 -0.86 -0.96 -19.20
N LEU A 307 -0.32 -0.85 -20.41
CA LEU A 307 -0.62 -1.74 -21.52
C LEU A 307 0.61 -2.59 -21.83
N ILE A 308 0.40 -3.90 -21.96
CA ILE A 308 1.42 -4.85 -22.41
C ILE A 308 1.38 -4.92 -23.92
N LYS A 309 2.53 -4.64 -24.56
CA LYS A 309 2.68 -4.59 -26.03
C LYS A 309 1.64 -3.69 -26.71
N GLY A 310 1.27 -2.59 -26.02
CA GLY A 310 0.35 -1.59 -26.52
C GLY A 310 -1.13 -2.00 -26.60
N THR A 311 -1.49 -3.21 -26.21
CA THR A 311 -2.85 -3.74 -26.46
C THR A 311 -3.53 -4.33 -25.23
N LYS A 312 -2.83 -5.11 -24.41
CA LYS A 312 -3.42 -5.84 -23.29
C LYS A 312 -3.26 -5.04 -22.00
N ARG A 313 -4.37 -4.72 -21.33
CA ARG A 313 -4.34 -4.13 -19.98
C ARG A 313 -3.77 -5.10 -18.96
N MET A 314 -3.01 -4.54 -18.03
CA MET A 314 -2.44 -5.30 -16.89
C MET A 314 -3.54 -5.70 -15.90
N ASP A 315 -3.43 -6.90 -15.34
CA ASP A 315 -4.14 -7.36 -14.16
C ASP A 315 -3.10 -7.96 -13.19
N LEU A 316 -2.72 -7.20 -12.18
CA LEU A 316 -1.67 -7.56 -11.23
C LEU A 316 -2.08 -8.76 -10.35
N ILE A 317 -3.34 -8.86 -9.96
CA ILE A 317 -3.87 -10.00 -9.19
C ILE A 317 -3.80 -11.30 -10.01
N LYS A 318 -4.15 -11.20 -11.31
CA LYS A 318 -4.01 -12.32 -12.23
C LYS A 318 -2.57 -12.81 -12.33
N GLU A 319 -1.63 -11.89 -12.52
CA GLU A 319 -0.21 -12.24 -12.63
C GLU A 319 0.33 -12.82 -11.31
N GLN A 320 -0.11 -12.34 -10.13
CA GLN A 320 0.24 -12.96 -8.85
C GLN A 320 -0.19 -14.44 -8.78
N ILE A 321 -1.43 -14.73 -9.18
CA ILE A 321 -1.97 -16.11 -9.17
C ILE A 321 -1.21 -17.00 -10.18
N LEU A 322 -0.89 -16.47 -11.36
CA LEU A 322 -0.13 -17.21 -12.37
C LEU A 322 1.32 -17.49 -11.92
N ILE A 323 2.00 -16.50 -11.33
CA ILE A 323 3.34 -16.64 -10.79
C ILE A 323 3.35 -17.69 -9.66
N ALA A 324 2.39 -17.63 -8.74
CA ALA A 324 2.25 -18.62 -7.67
C ALA A 324 1.94 -20.03 -8.21
N SER A 325 1.33 -20.14 -9.39
CA SER A 325 1.13 -21.40 -10.12
C SER A 325 2.37 -21.88 -10.87
N GLY A 326 3.52 -21.19 -10.78
CA GLY A 326 4.78 -21.52 -11.44
C GLY A 326 4.92 -21.02 -12.88
N GLU A 327 3.99 -20.16 -13.36
CA GLU A 327 4.08 -19.53 -14.68
C GLU A 327 5.21 -18.50 -14.71
N LYS A 328 5.84 -18.36 -15.89
CA LYS A 328 6.82 -17.30 -16.14
C LYS A 328 6.15 -16.04 -16.64
N LEU A 329 6.73 -14.89 -16.35
CA LEU A 329 6.38 -13.63 -16.99
C LEU A 329 6.57 -13.75 -18.52
N LYS A 330 5.57 -13.28 -19.28
CA LYS A 330 5.54 -13.35 -20.76
C LYS A 330 5.86 -12.01 -21.41
N PHE A 331 6.35 -11.05 -20.64
CA PHE A 331 6.69 -9.70 -21.06
C PHE A 331 7.83 -9.16 -20.17
N ASN A 332 8.51 -8.12 -20.64
CA ASN A 332 9.54 -7.39 -19.92
C ASN A 332 9.13 -5.92 -19.72
N SER A 333 9.96 -5.13 -19.05
CA SER A 333 9.64 -3.72 -18.77
C SER A 333 9.52 -2.85 -20.02
N ASP A 334 10.23 -3.17 -21.10
CA ASP A 334 10.15 -2.42 -22.38
C ASP A 334 8.84 -2.73 -23.15
N ASP A 335 8.17 -3.83 -22.82
CA ASP A 335 6.84 -4.17 -23.38
C ASP A 335 5.72 -3.34 -22.70
N ILE A 336 6.00 -2.63 -21.61
CA ILE A 336 5.00 -1.87 -20.83
C ILE A 336 4.94 -0.44 -21.38
N THR A 337 3.76 -0.04 -21.86
CA THR A 337 3.49 1.32 -22.33
C THR A 337 2.45 2.00 -21.46
N ILE A 338 2.60 3.32 -21.30
CA ILE A 338 1.66 4.16 -20.53
C ILE A 338 0.55 4.63 -21.46
N SER A 339 -0.70 4.48 -21.01
CA SER A 339 -1.89 4.94 -21.73
C SER A 339 -2.76 5.82 -20.83
N GLY A 340 -2.60 7.13 -20.97
CA GLY A 340 -3.36 8.12 -20.20
C GLY A 340 -2.82 8.36 -18.78
N HIS A 341 -3.71 8.83 -17.90
CA HIS A 341 -3.43 9.16 -16.51
C HIS A 341 -4.55 8.65 -15.61
N ALA A 342 -4.21 7.96 -14.54
CA ALA A 342 -5.18 7.43 -13.58
C ALA A 342 -5.07 8.16 -12.23
N ILE A 343 -6.22 8.36 -11.59
CA ILE A 343 -6.32 8.86 -10.21
C ILE A 343 -7.22 7.90 -9.44
N GLU A 344 -6.81 7.54 -8.23
CA GLU A 344 -7.62 6.79 -7.26
C GLU A 344 -7.92 7.69 -6.06
N CYS A 345 -9.16 7.65 -5.56
CA CYS A 345 -9.56 8.21 -4.28
C CYS A 345 -10.03 7.07 -3.37
N ARG A 346 -9.45 6.99 -2.17
CA ARG A 346 -9.91 6.05 -1.14
C ARG A 346 -11.16 6.59 -0.46
N ILE A 347 -12.28 5.89 -0.65
CA ILE A 347 -13.54 6.24 -0.02
C ILE A 347 -13.64 5.50 1.31
N ASN A 348 -13.47 6.25 2.38
CA ASN A 348 -13.51 5.74 3.75
C ASN A 348 -14.82 6.13 4.44
N ALA A 349 -15.33 5.25 5.29
CA ALA A 349 -16.44 5.53 6.21
C ALA A 349 -15.92 6.36 7.41
N GLU A 350 -15.67 7.64 7.16
CA GLU A 350 -15.09 8.61 8.10
C GLU A 350 -15.74 9.98 7.93
N ASP A 351 -15.80 10.74 9.02
CA ASP A 351 -16.26 12.13 9.02
C ASP A 351 -15.05 13.09 8.95
N PRO A 352 -14.70 13.64 7.76
CA PRO A 352 -13.54 14.52 7.62
C PRO A 352 -13.69 15.86 8.35
N ASP A 353 -14.91 16.27 8.70
CA ASP A 353 -15.17 17.50 9.43
C ASP A 353 -15.01 17.30 10.97
N LYS A 354 -14.86 16.03 11.40
CA LYS A 354 -14.58 15.63 12.77
C LYS A 354 -13.27 14.85 12.88
N ASP A 355 -12.20 15.41 12.33
CA ASP A 355 -10.84 14.82 12.34
C ASP A 355 -10.80 13.37 11.84
N PHE A 356 -11.63 13.04 10.84
CA PHE A 356 -11.75 11.70 10.24
C PHE A 356 -12.19 10.63 11.25
N LEU A 357 -13.10 11.00 12.16
CA LEU A 357 -13.69 10.03 13.08
C LEU A 357 -14.40 8.92 12.28
N PRO A 358 -14.12 7.63 12.59
CA PRO A 358 -14.82 6.52 11.95
C PRO A 358 -16.34 6.64 12.02
N SER A 359 -17.00 6.32 10.93
CA SER A 359 -18.47 6.37 10.79
C SER A 359 -19.02 4.99 10.37
N PRO A 360 -18.88 3.95 11.21
CA PRO A 360 -19.50 2.66 10.96
C PRO A 360 -21.02 2.79 11.00
N GLY A 361 -21.75 1.87 10.37
CA GLY A 361 -23.20 1.89 10.39
C GLY A 361 -23.82 1.30 9.12
N LYS A 362 -25.14 1.36 9.05
CA LYS A 362 -25.90 0.82 7.94
C LYS A 362 -25.92 1.79 6.77
N ILE A 363 -25.56 1.30 5.60
CA ILE A 363 -25.74 2.00 4.33
C ILE A 363 -27.21 1.91 3.94
N GLU A 364 -27.93 3.03 3.98
CA GLU A 364 -29.33 3.09 3.59
C GLU A 364 -29.48 3.01 2.07
N ASN A 365 -28.68 3.81 1.36
CA ASN A 365 -28.65 3.83 -0.10
C ASN A 365 -27.25 4.11 -0.62
N VAL A 366 -26.94 3.57 -1.80
CA VAL A 366 -25.69 3.84 -2.53
C VAL A 366 -25.95 3.98 -4.02
N ILE A 367 -25.39 5.03 -4.63
CA ILE A 367 -25.34 5.23 -6.08
C ILE A 367 -23.87 5.26 -6.47
N PHE A 368 -23.44 4.26 -7.21
CA PHE A 368 -22.07 4.20 -7.73
C PHE A 368 -21.94 5.04 -8.98
N PRO A 369 -20.85 5.80 -9.14
CA PRO A 369 -20.56 6.52 -10.37
C PRO A 369 -20.25 5.55 -11.51
N GLY A 370 -20.47 5.99 -12.74
CA GLY A 370 -20.24 5.19 -13.92
C GLY A 370 -19.70 5.99 -15.11
N GLY A 371 -19.81 5.40 -16.29
CA GLY A 371 -19.35 6.00 -17.55
C GLY A 371 -17.92 5.60 -17.91
N ASN A 372 -17.50 6.08 -19.09
CA ASN A 372 -16.20 5.72 -19.64
C ASN A 372 -15.04 6.17 -18.73
N GLY A 373 -14.09 5.25 -18.48
CA GLY A 373 -12.91 5.52 -17.67
C GLY A 373 -13.20 5.66 -16.17
N VAL A 374 -14.31 5.12 -15.66
CA VAL A 374 -14.64 5.05 -14.23
C VAL A 374 -14.70 3.60 -13.78
N ARG A 375 -13.97 3.28 -12.69
CA ARG A 375 -13.94 1.98 -12.01
C ARG A 375 -14.21 2.19 -10.53
N VAL A 376 -15.03 1.33 -9.93
CA VAL A 376 -15.26 1.30 -8.48
C VAL A 376 -14.94 -0.10 -7.98
N ASP A 377 -13.91 -0.21 -7.13
CA ASP A 377 -13.61 -1.43 -6.40
C ASP A 377 -14.20 -1.32 -5.00
N THR A 378 -15.15 -2.16 -4.66
CA THR A 378 -15.92 -2.03 -3.41
C THR A 378 -16.54 -3.35 -2.95
N HIS A 379 -16.88 -3.41 -1.68
CA HIS A 379 -17.62 -4.50 -1.06
C HIS A 379 -18.97 -4.09 -0.48
N ILE A 380 -19.34 -2.79 -0.61
CA ILE A 380 -20.58 -2.28 -0.05
C ILE A 380 -21.75 -2.35 -1.04
N TYR A 381 -22.96 -2.37 -0.49
CA TYR A 381 -24.23 -2.30 -1.21
C TYR A 381 -25.31 -1.69 -0.30
N ALA A 382 -26.46 -1.31 -0.85
CA ALA A 382 -27.57 -0.78 -0.06
C ALA A 382 -28.08 -1.82 0.93
N GLY A 383 -28.16 -1.47 2.20
CA GLY A 383 -28.54 -2.36 3.31
C GLY A 383 -27.35 -3.00 4.05
N TYR A 384 -26.12 -2.94 3.51
CA TYR A 384 -24.93 -3.44 4.20
C TYR A 384 -24.61 -2.61 5.44
N THR A 385 -24.23 -3.29 6.53
CA THR A 385 -23.77 -2.63 7.76
C THR A 385 -22.25 -2.74 7.85
N ILE A 386 -21.55 -1.59 7.88
CA ILE A 386 -20.11 -1.51 8.05
C ILE A 386 -19.77 -1.82 9.50
N PRO A 387 -19.00 -2.89 9.77
CA PRO A 387 -18.59 -3.22 11.14
C PRO A 387 -17.52 -2.25 11.65
N SER A 388 -17.48 -2.08 12.98
CA SER A 388 -16.51 -1.21 13.67
C SER A 388 -15.16 -1.88 13.98
N PHE A 389 -14.97 -3.14 13.57
CA PHE A 389 -13.79 -3.95 13.92
C PHE A 389 -12.61 -3.76 12.99
N TYR A 390 -12.80 -3.18 11.81
CA TYR A 390 -11.83 -3.16 10.72
C TYR A 390 -11.59 -1.75 10.21
N ASP A 391 -10.65 -1.65 9.25
CA ASP A 391 -10.37 -0.41 8.54
C ASP A 391 -11.63 0.21 7.92
N SER A 392 -11.64 1.52 7.82
CA SER A 392 -12.75 2.32 7.33
C SER A 392 -12.89 2.33 5.80
N LEU A 393 -11.96 1.76 5.04
CA LEU A 393 -11.98 1.73 3.57
C LEU A 393 -13.17 0.91 3.07
N ILE A 394 -14.11 1.57 2.36
CA ILE A 394 -15.33 0.95 1.84
C ILE A 394 -15.36 0.86 0.32
N ALA A 395 -14.63 1.72 -0.35
CA ALA A 395 -14.50 1.69 -1.81
C ALA A 395 -13.22 2.40 -2.26
N LYS A 396 -12.75 2.04 -3.45
CA LYS A 396 -11.77 2.80 -4.22
C LYS A 396 -12.48 3.31 -5.47
N LEU A 397 -12.44 4.61 -5.69
CA LEU A 397 -12.91 5.21 -6.93
C LEU A 397 -11.70 5.51 -7.80
N ILE A 398 -11.60 4.87 -8.94
CA ILE A 398 -10.50 5.01 -9.89
C ILE A 398 -11.05 5.60 -11.19
N VAL A 399 -10.35 6.59 -11.73
CA VAL A 399 -10.67 7.16 -13.03
C VAL A 399 -9.45 7.17 -13.93
N VAL A 400 -9.68 7.13 -15.25
CA VAL A 400 -8.64 7.24 -16.27
C VAL A 400 -9.01 8.34 -17.26
N GLY A 401 -8.12 9.28 -17.49
CA GLY A 401 -8.20 10.29 -18.56
C GLY A 401 -7.12 10.08 -19.61
N SER A 402 -7.24 10.74 -20.76
CA SER A 402 -6.18 10.81 -21.76
C SER A 402 -4.95 11.54 -21.21
N ASP A 403 -5.18 12.47 -20.29
CA ASP A 403 -4.19 13.23 -19.57
C ASP A 403 -4.65 13.49 -18.12
N ARG A 404 -3.79 14.13 -17.31
CA ARG A 404 -4.06 14.41 -15.90
C ARG A 404 -5.25 15.36 -15.72
N GLN A 405 -5.43 16.34 -16.58
CA GLN A 405 -6.53 17.32 -16.48
C GLN A 405 -7.88 16.67 -16.75
N GLU A 406 -7.95 15.78 -17.75
CA GLU A 406 -9.16 15.00 -18.00
C GLU A 406 -9.45 14.03 -16.83
N ALA A 407 -8.42 13.40 -16.26
CA ALA A 407 -8.58 12.52 -15.10
C ALA A 407 -9.13 13.30 -13.89
N ILE A 408 -8.63 14.51 -13.58
CA ILE A 408 -9.15 15.37 -12.51
C ILE A 408 -10.62 15.73 -12.75
N LYS A 409 -10.97 16.17 -13.95
CA LYS A 409 -12.37 16.53 -14.30
C LYS A 409 -13.29 15.31 -14.16
N ARG A 410 -12.84 14.15 -14.62
CA ARG A 410 -13.58 12.88 -14.53
C ARG A 410 -13.75 12.45 -13.08
N MET A 411 -12.72 12.59 -12.24
CA MET A 411 -12.80 12.27 -10.81
C MET A 411 -13.81 13.18 -10.09
N LEU A 412 -13.77 14.47 -10.34
CA LEU A 412 -14.73 15.42 -9.73
C LEU A 412 -16.17 15.08 -10.12
N ARG A 413 -16.45 14.81 -11.41
CA ARG A 413 -17.77 14.34 -11.86
C ARG A 413 -18.16 13.02 -11.18
N ALA A 414 -17.26 12.05 -11.12
CA ALA A 414 -17.55 10.76 -10.51
C ALA A 414 -17.82 10.88 -8.99
N LEU A 415 -17.10 11.75 -8.29
CA LEU A 415 -17.36 12.06 -6.87
C LEU A 415 -18.69 12.78 -6.66
N ASP A 416 -19.16 13.59 -7.63
CA ASP A 416 -20.49 14.22 -7.58
C ASP A 416 -21.63 13.20 -7.73
N GLU A 417 -21.42 12.16 -8.52
CA GLU A 417 -22.37 11.07 -8.71
C GLU A 417 -22.35 10.06 -7.57
N PHE A 418 -21.19 9.87 -6.90
CA PHE A 418 -21.05 8.88 -5.83
C PHE A 418 -21.78 9.33 -4.58
N ARG A 419 -22.94 8.76 -4.35
CA ARG A 419 -23.79 9.08 -3.19
C ARG A 419 -23.93 7.88 -2.27
N ILE A 420 -23.68 8.11 -0.99
CA ILE A 420 -23.83 7.13 0.08
C ILE A 420 -24.62 7.79 1.22
N SER A 421 -25.72 7.18 1.66
CA SER A 421 -26.49 7.65 2.81
C SER A 421 -26.47 6.65 3.96
N GLY A 422 -26.72 7.15 5.18
CA GLY A 422 -26.67 6.39 6.43
C GLY A 422 -25.34 6.52 7.18
N ILE A 423 -24.27 6.91 6.49
CA ILE A 423 -22.93 7.09 7.07
C ILE A 423 -22.25 8.38 6.53
N LYS A 424 -21.18 8.80 7.20
CA LYS A 424 -20.26 9.84 6.67
C LYS A 424 -19.14 9.20 5.87
N THR A 425 -18.63 9.91 4.85
CA THR A 425 -17.54 9.43 3.99
C THR A 425 -16.55 10.52 3.63
N THR A 426 -15.38 10.14 3.15
CA THR A 426 -14.32 11.05 2.68
C THR A 426 -14.63 11.71 1.32
N ILE A 427 -15.73 11.40 0.65
CA ILE A 427 -16.10 11.96 -0.67
C ILE A 427 -16.02 13.50 -0.69
N PRO A 428 -16.63 14.24 0.26
CA PRO A 428 -16.55 15.71 0.26
C PRO A 428 -15.13 16.24 0.41
N PHE A 429 -14.30 15.54 1.18
CA PHE A 429 -12.90 15.90 1.38
C PHE A 429 -12.08 15.75 0.09
N HIS A 430 -12.23 14.66 -0.64
CA HIS A 430 -11.56 14.45 -1.91
C HIS A 430 -11.89 15.55 -2.92
N LYS A 431 -13.14 15.98 -2.99
CA LYS A 431 -13.55 17.10 -3.85
C LYS A 431 -12.81 18.39 -3.49
N ARG A 432 -12.70 18.73 -2.20
CA ARG A 432 -11.94 19.91 -1.73
C ARG A 432 -10.49 19.84 -2.16
N VAL A 433 -9.83 18.68 -1.98
CA VAL A 433 -8.43 18.48 -2.37
C VAL A 433 -8.23 18.66 -3.88
N LEU A 434 -9.02 17.97 -4.70
CA LEU A 434 -8.90 17.96 -6.16
C LEU A 434 -9.18 19.34 -6.80
N GLN A 435 -9.92 20.21 -6.13
CA GLN A 435 -10.25 21.56 -6.59
C GLN A 435 -9.18 22.60 -6.22
N THR A 436 -8.19 22.27 -5.38
CA THR A 436 -7.11 23.19 -5.06
C THR A 436 -6.22 23.44 -6.27
N GLN A 437 -5.81 24.70 -6.46
CA GLN A 437 -4.90 25.07 -7.55
C GLN A 437 -3.59 24.26 -7.48
N ALA A 438 -3.05 24.06 -6.27
CA ALA A 438 -1.83 23.30 -6.06
C ALA A 438 -1.96 21.84 -6.55
N PHE A 439 -3.11 21.17 -6.30
CA PHE A 439 -3.33 19.83 -6.84
C PHE A 439 -3.44 19.84 -8.37
N VAL A 440 -4.19 20.80 -8.93
CA VAL A 440 -4.36 20.93 -10.39
C VAL A 440 -3.01 21.15 -11.09
N GLU A 441 -2.10 21.93 -10.49
CA GLU A 441 -0.76 22.20 -11.02
C GLU A 441 0.26 21.07 -10.74
N GLY A 442 -0.08 20.09 -9.90
CA GLY A 442 0.82 18.98 -9.53
C GLY A 442 1.85 19.33 -8.44
N ASP A 443 1.69 20.49 -7.78
CA ASP A 443 2.47 20.88 -6.59
C ASP A 443 2.00 20.09 -5.36
N VAL A 444 2.27 18.80 -5.38
CA VAL A 444 1.85 17.84 -4.36
C VAL A 444 3.07 17.32 -3.61
N SER A 445 3.02 17.34 -2.28
CA SER A 445 4.03 16.77 -1.39
C SER A 445 3.36 16.07 -0.21
N THR A 446 4.14 15.37 0.61
CA THR A 446 3.59 14.70 1.81
C THR A 446 3.00 15.66 2.83
N ASN A 447 3.33 16.97 2.74
CA ASN A 447 2.80 18.04 3.58
C ASN A 447 1.59 18.75 2.94
N PHE A 448 1.07 18.24 1.82
CA PHE A 448 0.04 18.90 1.01
C PHE A 448 -1.18 19.32 1.85
N LEU A 449 -1.70 18.43 2.67
CA LEU A 449 -2.89 18.72 3.47
C LEU A 449 -2.66 19.82 4.51
N GLN A 450 -1.50 19.80 5.18
CA GLN A 450 -1.13 20.83 6.14
C GLN A 450 -1.00 22.19 5.47
N LYS A 451 -0.40 22.23 4.28
CA LYS A 451 -0.10 23.47 3.56
C LYS A 451 -1.33 24.08 2.89
N TYR A 452 -2.19 23.28 2.28
CA TYR A 452 -3.24 23.76 1.39
C TYR A 452 -4.67 23.52 1.87
N ILE A 453 -4.88 22.62 2.83
CA ILE A 453 -6.23 22.26 3.29
C ILE A 453 -6.47 22.76 4.72
N TYR A 454 -5.57 22.46 5.66
CA TYR A 454 -5.80 22.79 7.07
C TYR A 454 -5.45 24.23 7.46
N GLN A 455 -4.66 24.94 6.66
CA GLN A 455 -4.39 26.37 6.91
C GLN A 455 -5.52 27.30 6.44
N GLN A 456 -6.54 26.78 5.75
CA GLN A 456 -7.69 27.53 5.25
C GLN A 456 -8.92 27.42 6.17
N ILE A 457 -8.80 26.70 7.28
CA ILE A 457 -9.80 26.54 8.34
C ILE A 457 -9.30 27.32 9.56
#